data_0965aeff55892c5d4cc503621bc1debd
#
_entry.id   0965aeff55892c5d4cc503621bc1debd
#
_cell.length_a   1.000
_cell.length_b   1.000
_cell.length_c   1.000
_cell.angle_alpha   90.00
_cell.angle_beta   90.00
_cell.angle_gamma   90.00
#
_symmetry.space_group_name_H-M   'P 1'
#
loop_
_entity.id
_entity.type
_entity.pdbx_description
1 polymer ?
#
loop_
_entity_poly.entity_id
_entity_poly.type
_entity_poly.pdbx_seq_one_letter_code
_entity_poly.pdbx_strand_id
1 'polypeptide(L)'
;MVTSNVVGWFLFSLCQLLVLVLSSGDGLAQAGSIKHSPSDVVKRYVELDHKGARLDAMSAETVASYTGWNEEPAWGHVVVTRGFVVAEQYRQWEVIDRLEVIIPVTFQVIGSVYLETAGFVQQVETEEVRFRVKGVKNRWKIVEPMLPPHVGQKRMVNFVREALVKETDPTKRERLGVLQEELRKAKE
;
A
#
# COMPACT_ATOMS: atom_id res chain seq x y z
N MET A 1 32.73 -79.79 -31.45
CA MET A 1 31.60 -79.93 -30.45
C MET A 1 31.31 -78.55 -29.92
N VAL A 2 30.22 -78.04 -30.36
CA VAL A 2 29.74 -76.67 -30.11
C VAL A 2 28.56 -76.82 -29.17
N THR A 3 28.57 -76.15 -28.03
CA THR A 3 27.37 -75.96 -27.23
C THR A 3 27.33 -74.50 -26.77
N SER A 4 26.41 -73.92 -27.33
CA SER A 4 25.72 -72.66 -27.24
C SER A 4 25.51 -72.09 -25.84
N ASN A 5 25.87 -70.82 -25.61
CA ASN A 5 25.42 -69.98 -24.52
C ASN A 5 24.40 -68.94 -25.04
N VAL A 6 23.12 -69.27 -24.96
CA VAL A 6 21.96 -68.41 -25.38
C VAL A 6 21.10 -68.02 -24.18
N VAL A 7 21.62 -68.00 -22.96
CA VAL A 7 20.80 -67.70 -21.77
C VAL A 7 21.06 -66.32 -21.18
N GLY A 8 22.02 -65.54 -21.70
CA GLY A 8 22.46 -64.27 -21.10
C GLY A 8 21.66 -62.98 -21.51
N TRP A 9 20.79 -63.03 -22.50
CA TRP A 9 20.20 -61.80 -23.06
C TRP A 9 18.77 -61.47 -22.66
N PHE A 10 18.09 -62.35 -21.93
CA PHE A 10 16.69 -62.11 -21.53
C PHE A 10 16.51 -61.42 -20.17
N LEU A 11 17.57 -61.33 -19.36
CA LEU A 11 17.50 -60.68 -18.05
C LEU A 11 17.84 -59.22 -18.01
N PHE A 12 18.40 -58.63 -19.10
CA PHE A 12 18.75 -57.20 -19.15
C PHE A 12 17.60 -56.31 -19.68
N SER A 13 16.58 -56.90 -20.33
CA SER A 13 15.47 -56.15 -20.91
C SER A 13 14.34 -55.86 -19.92
N LEU A 14 14.30 -56.53 -18.77
CA LEU A 14 13.18 -56.37 -17.78
C LEU A 14 13.45 -55.27 -16.75
N CYS A 15 14.72 -54.86 -16.60
CA CYS A 15 15.11 -53.85 -15.63
C CYS A 15 15.01 -52.38 -16.14
N GLN A 16 14.89 -52.19 -17.47
CA GLN A 16 14.74 -50.84 -18.06
C GLN A 16 13.31 -50.33 -18.16
N LEU A 17 12.32 -51.18 -17.95
CA LEU A 17 10.88 -50.78 -18.00
C LEU A 17 10.34 -50.37 -16.65
N LEU A 18 11.09 -50.55 -15.55
CA LEU A 18 10.63 -50.20 -14.20
C LEU A 18 11.07 -48.83 -13.70
N VAL A 19 11.91 -48.11 -14.46
CA VAL A 19 12.42 -46.77 -14.08
C VAL A 19 11.64 -45.60 -14.69
N LEU A 20 10.73 -45.90 -15.64
CA LEU A 20 9.98 -44.85 -16.38
C LEU A 20 8.61 -44.49 -15.81
N VAL A 21 8.21 -45.05 -14.66
CA VAL A 21 6.88 -44.79 -14.05
C VAL A 21 6.94 -43.98 -12.76
N LEU A 22 8.15 -43.57 -12.30
CA LEU A 22 8.31 -42.77 -11.06
C LEU A 22 8.69 -41.32 -11.26
N SER A 23 8.58 -40.79 -12.46
CA SER A 23 8.77 -39.35 -12.73
C SER A 23 7.48 -38.64 -13.15
N SER A 24 6.33 -39.15 -12.74
CA SER A 24 5.13 -38.31 -12.57
C SER A 24 5.29 -37.56 -11.24
N GLY A 25 6.39 -36.85 -11.13
CA GLY A 25 6.61 -35.89 -10.05
C GLY A 25 5.52 -34.84 -10.13
N ASP A 26 4.70 -34.84 -9.10
CA ASP A 26 3.72 -33.82 -8.79
C ASP A 26 4.26 -32.42 -9.12
N GLY A 27 3.85 -31.91 -10.25
CA GLY A 27 3.79 -30.49 -10.50
C GLY A 27 2.74 -29.88 -9.57
N LEU A 28 2.99 -29.96 -8.26
CA LEU A 28 2.36 -29.03 -7.33
C LEU A 28 2.82 -27.65 -7.80
N ALA A 29 1.97 -27.04 -8.62
CA ALA A 29 2.08 -25.61 -8.90
C ALA A 29 2.22 -24.96 -7.53
N GLN A 30 3.44 -24.56 -7.18
CA GLN A 30 3.70 -23.69 -6.06
C GLN A 30 2.88 -22.46 -6.35
N ALA A 31 1.69 -22.38 -5.78
CA ALA A 31 0.91 -21.18 -5.73
C ALA A 31 1.84 -20.16 -5.07
N GLY A 32 2.45 -19.29 -5.89
CA GLY A 32 3.47 -18.36 -5.45
C GLY A 32 2.89 -17.57 -4.28
N SER A 33 3.44 -17.81 -3.09
CA SER A 33 3.00 -17.09 -1.90
C SER A 33 3.23 -15.60 -2.16
N ILE A 34 2.21 -14.79 -1.94
CA ILE A 34 2.33 -13.33 -2.03
C ILE A 34 3.42 -12.91 -1.03
N LYS A 35 4.50 -12.27 -1.51
CA LYS A 35 5.74 -12.05 -0.75
C LYS A 35 5.62 -11.16 0.49
N HIS A 36 4.55 -10.36 0.59
CA HIS A 36 4.33 -9.38 1.66
C HIS A 36 2.99 -9.64 2.34
N SER A 37 2.89 -9.26 3.63
CA SER A 37 1.62 -9.23 4.33
C SER A 37 0.72 -8.14 3.74
N PRO A 38 -0.60 -8.31 3.71
CA PRO A 38 -1.51 -7.24 3.34
C PRO A 38 -1.39 -6.00 4.25
N SER A 39 -1.08 -6.19 5.55
CA SER A 39 -0.82 -5.07 6.47
C SER A 39 0.45 -4.28 6.12
N ASP A 40 1.50 -4.93 5.61
CA ASP A 40 2.71 -4.23 5.16
C ASP A 40 2.42 -3.27 4.01
N VAL A 41 1.51 -3.67 3.10
CA VAL A 41 1.07 -2.83 1.99
C VAL A 41 0.31 -1.61 2.49
N VAL A 42 -0.65 -1.80 3.41
CA VAL A 42 -1.40 -0.69 4.01
C VAL A 42 -0.47 0.23 4.79
N LYS A 43 0.40 -0.33 5.64
CA LYS A 43 1.37 0.44 6.43
C LYS A 43 2.26 1.29 5.53
N ARG A 44 2.81 0.70 4.48
CA ARG A 44 3.70 1.42 3.56
C ARG A 44 2.97 2.51 2.78
N TYR A 45 1.74 2.25 2.33
CA TYR A 45 0.89 3.25 1.69
C TYR A 45 0.66 4.44 2.62
N VAL A 46 0.17 4.19 3.85
CA VAL A 46 -0.13 5.25 4.83
C VAL A 46 1.12 6.01 5.27
N GLU A 47 2.27 5.33 5.44
CA GLU A 47 3.55 5.99 5.74
C GLU A 47 3.99 6.97 4.63
N LEU A 48 3.84 6.58 3.37
CA LEU A 48 4.19 7.44 2.23
C LEU A 48 3.23 8.63 2.13
N ASP A 49 1.94 8.38 2.32
CA ASP A 49 0.92 9.43 2.31
C ASP A 49 1.13 10.44 3.45
N HIS A 50 1.36 9.95 4.66
CA HIS A 50 1.69 10.79 5.82
C HIS A 50 2.96 11.63 5.61
N LYS A 51 3.92 11.13 4.84
CA LYS A 51 5.10 11.89 4.40
C LYS A 51 4.82 12.84 3.24
N GLY A 52 3.58 12.90 2.75
CA GLY A 52 3.14 13.82 1.70
C GLY A 52 3.50 13.38 0.29
N ALA A 53 3.61 12.06 0.04
CA ALA A 53 3.93 11.56 -1.30
C ALA A 53 2.90 11.98 -2.35
N ARG A 54 1.62 12.15 -1.97
CA ARG A 54 0.56 12.63 -2.87
C ARG A 54 0.45 14.15 -3.00
N LEU A 55 1.27 14.93 -2.27
CA LEU A 55 1.36 16.38 -2.46
C LEU A 55 2.26 16.76 -3.65
N ASP A 56 3.06 15.82 -4.14
CA ASP A 56 4.00 16.02 -5.23
C ASP A 56 3.74 15.00 -6.34
N ALA A 57 3.50 15.50 -7.56
CA ALA A 57 3.22 14.64 -8.71
C ALA A 57 4.30 13.59 -8.99
N MET A 58 5.58 13.89 -8.72
CA MET A 58 6.68 12.95 -8.93
C MET A 58 6.68 11.79 -7.93
N SER A 59 6.21 12.01 -6.71
CA SER A 59 6.14 10.97 -5.67
C SER A 59 4.80 10.24 -5.63
N ALA A 60 3.75 10.77 -6.26
CA ALA A 60 2.44 10.13 -6.33
C ALA A 60 2.49 8.74 -6.99
N GLU A 61 3.32 8.54 -8.01
CA GLU A 61 3.52 7.23 -8.67
C GLU A 61 4.02 6.15 -7.69
N THR A 62 4.80 6.56 -6.68
CA THR A 62 5.29 5.63 -5.65
C THR A 62 4.13 5.05 -4.85
N VAL A 63 3.12 5.86 -4.56
CA VAL A 63 1.91 5.46 -3.82
C VAL A 63 1.01 4.59 -4.68
N ALA A 64 0.86 4.89 -5.97
CA ALA A 64 0.07 4.13 -6.94
C ALA A 64 0.52 2.66 -7.02
N SER A 65 1.79 2.36 -6.71
CA SER A 65 2.29 0.99 -6.67
C SER A 65 1.58 0.10 -5.63
N TYR A 66 0.95 0.67 -4.61
CA TYR A 66 0.24 -0.02 -3.51
C TYR A 66 -1.27 -0.10 -3.71
N THR A 67 -1.82 0.67 -4.65
CA THR A 67 -3.25 0.74 -4.93
C THR A 67 -3.65 -0.03 -6.19
N GLY A 68 -4.91 -0.43 -6.26
CA GLY A 68 -5.53 -1.04 -7.43
C GLY A 68 -6.34 -0.05 -8.27
N TRP A 69 -6.26 1.24 -7.98
CA TRP A 69 -7.02 2.29 -8.67
C TRP A 69 -6.38 2.60 -10.03
N ASN A 70 -7.20 2.85 -11.04
CA ASN A 70 -6.72 3.30 -12.35
C ASN A 70 -6.49 4.81 -12.36
N GLU A 71 -7.35 5.55 -11.66
CA GLU A 71 -7.31 7.00 -11.55
C GLU A 71 -7.66 7.40 -10.12
N GLU A 72 -7.06 8.49 -9.64
CA GLU A 72 -7.36 9.10 -8.37
C GLU A 72 -8.07 10.44 -8.64
N PRO A 73 -9.18 10.76 -7.92
CA PRO A 73 -9.86 12.04 -8.09
C PRO A 73 -8.98 13.21 -7.65
N ALA A 74 -9.18 14.36 -8.25
CA ALA A 74 -8.57 15.59 -7.76
C ALA A 74 -9.21 15.98 -6.42
N TRP A 75 -8.42 15.97 -5.35
CA TRP A 75 -8.87 16.30 -4.01
C TRP A 75 -8.77 17.82 -3.78
N GLY A 76 -9.87 18.45 -3.38
CA GLY A 76 -9.90 19.88 -3.03
C GLY A 76 -9.31 20.19 -1.65
N HIS A 77 -9.02 19.16 -0.85
CA HIS A 77 -8.47 19.29 0.49
C HIS A 77 -7.50 18.17 0.84
N VAL A 78 -6.73 18.41 1.89
CA VAL A 78 -5.76 17.47 2.49
C VAL A 78 -6.13 17.32 3.96
N VAL A 79 -6.29 16.08 4.43
CA VAL A 79 -6.46 15.78 5.84
C VAL A 79 -5.11 15.86 6.54
N VAL A 80 -5.04 16.63 7.62
CA VAL A 80 -3.80 16.81 8.40
C VAL A 80 -3.88 15.94 9.64
N THR A 81 -2.88 15.08 9.80
CA THR A 81 -2.84 14.12 10.89
C THR A 81 -1.61 14.31 11.77
N ARG A 82 -1.73 13.93 13.05
CA ARG A 82 -0.61 13.85 13.96
C ARG A 82 0.14 12.53 13.83
N GLY A 83 -0.61 11.46 13.66
CA GLY A 83 -0.10 10.11 13.53
C GLY A 83 -1.19 9.14 13.09
N PHE A 84 -0.80 7.88 12.97
CA PHE A 84 -1.70 6.80 12.63
C PHE A 84 -1.25 5.48 13.28
N VAL A 85 -2.17 4.53 13.39
CA VAL A 85 -1.91 3.16 13.85
C VAL A 85 -2.56 2.19 12.87
N VAL A 86 -1.77 1.27 12.33
CA VAL A 86 -2.26 0.19 11.46
C VAL A 86 -2.50 -1.07 12.29
N ALA A 87 -3.62 -1.74 12.09
CA ALA A 87 -3.87 -3.04 12.70
C ALA A 87 -2.97 -4.10 12.04
N GLU A 88 -1.81 -4.41 12.64
CA GLU A 88 -0.82 -5.34 12.07
C GLU A 88 -1.13 -6.80 12.37
N GLN A 89 -1.95 -7.10 13.39
CA GLN A 89 -2.24 -8.47 13.81
C GLN A 89 -3.45 -9.02 13.09
N TYR A 90 -3.32 -10.23 12.52
CA TYR A 90 -4.39 -10.93 11.79
C TYR A 90 -5.74 -10.97 12.54
N ARG A 91 -5.73 -11.13 13.86
CA ARG A 91 -6.95 -11.13 14.68
C ARG A 91 -7.74 -9.80 14.68
N GLN A 92 -7.11 -8.71 14.23
CA GLN A 92 -7.72 -7.38 14.14
C GLN A 92 -8.32 -7.11 12.77
N TRP A 93 -8.09 -8.00 11.80
CA TRP A 93 -8.58 -7.85 10.43
C TRP A 93 -9.93 -8.52 10.27
N GLU A 94 -10.70 -8.03 9.31
CA GLU A 94 -11.85 -8.75 8.78
C GLU A 94 -11.41 -9.53 7.55
N VAL A 95 -11.50 -10.86 7.61
CA VAL A 95 -11.12 -11.74 6.50
C VAL A 95 -12.36 -12.03 5.68
N ILE A 96 -12.37 -11.57 4.44
CA ILE A 96 -13.47 -11.81 3.49
C ILE A 96 -13.25 -13.17 2.80
N ASP A 97 -12.03 -13.37 2.26
CA ASP A 97 -11.60 -14.64 1.69
C ASP A 97 -10.07 -14.80 1.74
N ARG A 98 -9.53 -15.80 1.03
CA ARG A 98 -8.08 -16.10 1.01
C ARG A 98 -7.23 -15.00 0.39
N LEU A 99 -7.82 -14.15 -0.45
CA LEU A 99 -7.15 -13.09 -1.19
C LEU A 99 -7.79 -11.71 -0.95
N GLU A 100 -8.63 -11.59 0.07
CA GLU A 100 -9.33 -10.35 0.38
C GLU A 100 -9.51 -10.17 1.87
N VAL A 101 -8.99 -9.06 2.39
CA VAL A 101 -9.05 -8.69 3.81
C VAL A 101 -9.36 -7.21 3.97
N ILE A 102 -9.94 -6.84 5.11
CA ILE A 102 -10.11 -5.45 5.54
C ILE A 102 -9.21 -5.20 6.74
N ILE A 103 -8.38 -4.15 6.64
CA ILE A 103 -7.41 -3.77 7.66
C ILE A 103 -7.76 -2.39 8.20
N PRO A 104 -8.11 -2.27 9.48
CA PRO A 104 -8.35 -0.99 10.12
C PRO A 104 -7.06 -0.17 10.28
N VAL A 105 -7.17 1.13 10.02
CA VAL A 105 -6.16 2.14 10.33
C VAL A 105 -6.82 3.26 11.12
N THR A 106 -6.26 3.59 12.25
CA THR A 106 -6.72 4.69 13.09
C THR A 106 -5.84 5.91 12.86
N PHE A 107 -6.43 7.03 12.41
CA PHE A 107 -5.74 8.30 12.24
C PHE A 107 -6.07 9.25 13.40
N GLN A 108 -5.08 10.01 13.84
CA GLN A 108 -5.23 11.14 14.75
C GLN A 108 -5.34 12.41 13.90
N VAL A 109 -6.54 12.78 13.50
CA VAL A 109 -6.83 13.96 12.67
C VAL A 109 -6.78 15.22 13.52
N ILE A 110 -6.23 16.30 12.99
CA ILE A 110 -6.20 17.63 13.61
C ILE A 110 -6.98 18.66 12.78
N GLY A 111 -7.33 18.35 11.55
CA GLY A 111 -8.13 19.20 10.68
C GLY A 111 -7.86 18.96 9.20
N SER A 112 -8.38 19.85 8.35
CA SER A 112 -8.25 19.77 6.91
C SER A 112 -7.76 21.10 6.31
N VAL A 113 -6.82 21.04 5.36
CA VAL A 113 -6.39 22.17 4.56
C VAL A 113 -7.12 22.17 3.24
N TYR A 114 -7.79 23.28 2.91
CA TYR A 114 -8.47 23.50 1.64
C TYR A 114 -7.54 24.25 0.70
N LEU A 115 -7.17 23.61 -0.42
CA LEU A 115 -6.10 24.09 -1.31
C LEU A 115 -6.49 25.37 -2.07
N GLU A 116 -7.73 25.48 -2.51
CA GLU A 116 -8.21 26.64 -3.27
C GLU A 116 -8.21 27.95 -2.46
N THR A 117 -8.57 27.84 -1.20
CA THR A 117 -8.71 29.01 -0.31
C THR A 117 -7.47 29.27 0.52
N ALA A 118 -6.52 28.33 0.54
CA ALA A 118 -5.40 28.29 1.48
C ALA A 118 -5.91 28.44 2.94
N GLY A 119 -7.00 27.75 3.27
CA GLY A 119 -7.63 27.78 4.59
C GLY A 119 -7.43 26.50 5.37
N PHE A 120 -7.37 26.59 6.69
CA PHE A 120 -7.34 25.44 7.58
C PHE A 120 -8.59 25.39 8.46
N VAL A 121 -9.26 24.25 8.46
CA VAL A 121 -10.38 23.98 9.38
C VAL A 121 -9.89 22.98 10.40
N GLN A 122 -9.74 23.46 11.63
CA GLN A 122 -9.34 22.58 12.75
C GLN A 122 -10.51 21.70 13.15
N GLN A 123 -10.27 20.38 13.16
CA GLN A 123 -11.23 19.37 13.61
C GLN A 123 -10.42 18.22 14.21
N VAL A 124 -10.38 18.20 15.55
CA VAL A 124 -9.60 17.18 16.26
C VAL A 124 -10.48 15.96 16.50
N GLU A 125 -10.15 14.87 15.86
CA GLU A 125 -10.86 13.60 16.00
C GLU A 125 -9.97 12.38 15.77
N THR A 126 -10.45 11.24 16.22
CA THR A 126 -9.87 9.95 15.89
C THR A 126 -10.75 9.32 14.81
N GLU A 127 -10.18 9.12 13.63
CA GLU A 127 -10.87 8.53 12.49
C GLU A 127 -10.38 7.10 12.28
N GLU A 128 -11.28 6.13 12.18
CA GLU A 128 -10.97 4.77 11.76
C GLU A 128 -11.33 4.58 10.29
N VAL A 129 -10.34 4.25 9.48
CA VAL A 129 -10.49 3.90 8.07
C VAL A 129 -10.25 2.41 7.88
N ARG A 130 -11.16 1.74 7.18
CA ARG A 130 -11.13 0.30 6.92
C ARG A 130 -10.65 0.05 5.49
N PHE A 131 -9.36 -0.26 5.33
CA PHE A 131 -8.75 -0.51 4.03
C PHE A 131 -9.05 -1.93 3.53
N ARG A 132 -9.73 -2.03 2.41
CA ARG A 132 -9.96 -3.29 1.70
C ARG A 132 -8.78 -3.60 0.79
N VAL A 133 -8.16 -4.76 1.02
CA VAL A 133 -6.93 -5.18 0.36
C VAL A 133 -7.17 -6.48 -0.37
N LYS A 134 -6.83 -6.53 -1.67
CA LYS A 134 -6.99 -7.73 -2.51
C LYS A 134 -5.67 -8.21 -3.07
N GLY A 135 -5.54 -9.53 -3.18
CA GLY A 135 -4.47 -10.19 -3.91
C GLY A 135 -4.69 -10.12 -5.41
N VAL A 136 -3.91 -9.33 -6.13
CA VAL A 136 -4.00 -9.13 -7.58
C VAL A 136 -2.64 -9.44 -8.22
N LYS A 137 -2.59 -10.38 -9.18
CA LYS A 137 -1.34 -10.75 -9.89
C LYS A 137 -0.16 -11.00 -8.93
N ASN A 138 -0.41 -11.79 -7.90
CA ASN A 138 0.59 -12.16 -6.88
C ASN A 138 1.13 -10.99 -6.04
N ARG A 139 0.34 -9.91 -5.88
CA ARG A 139 0.63 -8.77 -5.01
C ARG A 139 -0.64 -8.33 -4.29
N TRP A 140 -0.48 -7.87 -3.06
CA TRP A 140 -1.57 -7.20 -2.36
C TRP A 140 -1.72 -5.76 -2.86
N LYS A 141 -2.98 -5.32 -3.05
CA LYS A 141 -3.35 -3.99 -3.49
C LYS A 141 -4.51 -3.45 -2.66
N ILE A 142 -4.42 -2.20 -2.24
CA ILE A 142 -5.54 -1.47 -1.65
C ILE A 142 -6.53 -1.16 -2.77
N VAL A 143 -7.78 -1.56 -2.59
CA VAL A 143 -8.86 -1.33 -3.57
C VAL A 143 -9.87 -0.31 -3.08
N GLU A 144 -10.07 -0.21 -1.76
CA GLU A 144 -11.00 0.72 -1.09
C GLU A 144 -10.49 1.07 0.31
N PRO A 145 -10.91 2.23 0.84
CA PRO A 145 -11.53 3.35 0.13
C PRO A 145 -10.49 4.19 -0.63
N MET A 146 -10.93 5.00 -1.60
CA MET A 146 -10.16 6.14 -2.07
C MET A 146 -10.39 7.29 -1.08
N LEU A 147 -9.31 7.87 -0.58
CA LEU A 147 -9.34 8.93 0.43
C LEU A 147 -8.54 10.15 -0.04
N PRO A 148 -8.90 11.36 0.41
CA PRO A 148 -8.01 12.51 0.28
C PRO A 148 -6.66 12.21 0.95
N PRO A 149 -5.57 12.90 0.55
CA PRO A 149 -4.28 12.73 1.18
C PRO A 149 -4.33 12.95 2.70
N HIS A 150 -3.73 12.03 3.47
CA HIS A 150 -3.60 12.10 4.93
C HIS A 150 -2.16 12.42 5.28
N VAL A 151 -1.87 13.70 5.47
CA VAL A 151 -0.50 14.22 5.58
C VAL A 151 -0.16 14.61 7.01
N GLY A 152 1.03 14.27 7.45
CA GLY A 152 1.52 14.66 8.77
C GLY A 152 1.65 16.18 8.92
N GLN A 153 1.24 16.72 10.08
CA GLN A 153 1.26 18.17 10.38
C GLN A 153 2.61 18.81 10.04
N LYS A 154 3.72 18.23 10.48
CA LYS A 154 5.06 18.74 10.20
C LYS A 154 5.35 18.84 8.69
N ARG A 155 4.94 17.85 7.92
CA ARG A 155 5.11 17.83 6.46
C ARG A 155 4.23 18.89 5.81
N MET A 156 2.99 19.04 6.27
CA MET A 156 2.07 20.05 5.75
C MET A 156 2.58 21.47 6.01
N VAL A 157 3.08 21.78 7.22
CA VAL A 157 3.73 23.06 7.55
C VAL A 157 4.93 23.33 6.62
N ASN A 158 5.75 22.33 6.32
CA ASN A 158 6.87 22.47 5.41
C ASN A 158 6.43 22.71 3.97
N PHE A 159 5.38 22.02 3.52
CA PHE A 159 4.80 22.21 2.18
C PHE A 159 4.29 23.65 1.98
N VAL A 160 3.53 24.16 2.96
CA VAL A 160 3.04 25.54 2.93
C VAL A 160 4.21 26.55 2.95
N ARG A 161 5.25 26.28 3.74
CA ARG A 161 6.47 27.13 3.78
C ARG A 161 7.19 27.16 2.42
N GLU A 162 7.31 26.01 1.75
CA GLU A 162 7.90 25.91 0.42
C GLU A 162 7.08 26.70 -0.63
N ALA A 163 5.73 26.61 -0.54
CA ALA A 163 4.82 27.40 -1.36
C ALA A 163 4.97 28.91 -1.10
N LEU A 164 5.04 29.31 0.18
CA LEU A 164 5.20 30.71 0.59
C LEU A 164 6.49 31.34 0.05
N VAL A 165 7.59 30.59 -0.02
CA VAL A 165 8.87 31.06 -0.58
C VAL A 165 8.78 31.32 -2.08
N LYS A 166 7.99 30.51 -2.81
CA LYS A 166 7.84 30.58 -4.27
C LYS A 166 6.77 31.58 -4.72
N GLU A 167 5.83 31.92 -3.83
CA GLU A 167 4.71 32.82 -4.17
C GLU A 167 5.16 34.26 -4.29
N THR A 168 4.77 34.91 -5.37
CA THR A 168 5.12 36.32 -5.68
C THR A 168 3.96 37.29 -5.44
N ASP A 169 2.71 36.78 -5.46
CA ASP A 169 1.51 37.60 -5.21
C ASP A 169 1.40 37.91 -3.70
N PRO A 170 1.38 39.23 -3.32
CA PRO A 170 1.34 39.60 -1.90
C PRO A 170 0.13 39.07 -1.16
N THR A 171 -1.05 39.04 -1.80
CA THR A 171 -2.30 38.59 -1.18
C THR A 171 -2.27 37.09 -0.91
N LYS A 172 -1.75 36.31 -1.86
CA LYS A 172 -1.58 34.88 -1.68
C LYS A 172 -0.52 34.56 -0.63
N ARG A 173 0.57 35.31 -0.61
CA ARG A 173 1.61 35.17 0.43
C ARG A 173 1.05 35.42 1.83
N GLU A 174 0.23 36.43 2.01
CA GLU A 174 -0.44 36.71 3.29
C GLU A 174 -1.29 35.53 3.73
N ARG A 175 -2.16 34.98 2.84
CA ARG A 175 -2.99 33.82 3.13
C ARG A 175 -2.17 32.58 3.49
N LEU A 176 -1.10 32.28 2.74
CA LEU A 176 -0.21 31.17 3.05
C LEU A 176 0.51 31.37 4.39
N GLY A 177 0.86 32.61 4.75
CA GLY A 177 1.43 32.95 6.04
C GLY A 177 0.47 32.65 7.20
N VAL A 178 -0.81 33.07 7.05
CA VAL A 178 -1.88 32.76 8.03
C VAL A 178 -2.06 31.25 8.15
N LEU A 179 -2.19 30.55 7.03
CA LEU A 179 -2.32 29.07 7.01
C LEU A 179 -1.16 28.38 7.73
N GLN A 180 0.07 28.84 7.49
CA GLN A 180 1.25 28.26 8.16
C GLN A 180 1.18 28.41 9.67
N GLU A 181 0.76 29.57 10.15
CA GLU A 181 0.63 29.84 11.59
C GLU A 181 -0.53 29.04 12.23
N GLU A 182 -1.66 28.91 11.55
CA GLU A 182 -2.79 28.06 12.01
C GLU A 182 -2.36 26.60 12.13
N LEU A 183 -1.67 26.06 11.12
CA LEU A 183 -1.14 24.71 11.13
C LEU A 183 -0.12 24.47 12.26
N ARG A 184 0.72 25.46 12.59
CA ARG A 184 1.68 25.37 13.68
C ARG A 184 1.02 25.39 15.06
N LYS A 185 -0.06 26.18 15.18
CA LYS A 185 -0.80 26.34 16.43
C LYS A 185 -1.82 25.25 16.69
N ALA A 186 -2.19 24.50 15.63
CA ALA A 186 -3.14 23.41 15.77
C ALA A 186 -2.63 22.38 16.79
N LYS A 187 -3.33 22.31 17.90
CA LYS A 187 -3.05 21.44 19.05
C LYS A 187 -4.21 20.45 19.23
N GLU A 188 -3.97 19.52 20.14
CA GLU A 188 -5.00 18.61 20.66
C GLU A 188 -6.20 19.36 21.22
#